data_df4eed005e552ec5c5b86353019de1c2
#
_entry.id   df4eed005e552ec5c5b86353019de1c2
#
_cell.length_a   1.000
_cell.length_b   1.000
_cell.length_c   1.000
_cell.angle_alpha   90.00
_cell.angle_beta   90.00
_cell.angle_gamma   90.00
#
_symmetry.space_group_name_H-M   'P 1'
#
loop_
_entity.id
_entity.type
_entity.pdbx_description
1 polymer ?
#
loop_
_entity_poly.entity_id
_entity_poly.type
_entity_poly.pdbx_seq_one_letter_code
_entity_poly.pdbx_strand_id
1 'polypeptide(L)'
;MSETKFLVREPLLNAAQQILGYELSWYGGEQGEGMASDEDLLELLSLAAAQLQGADTAAQLNGSVLFFEATPALLAADVVRQLPARNTVLRLTAADLGDPETCKAALALRQQGYGISLRGADALAAGNPLLQVVSHVEGRYNREQGGAIPITALQSPTVKALVRKVAAWPDYDACAAQGLSAFIGNLYLTPRAQVEKKGLNSAQ
;
A
#
# COMPACT_ATOMS: atom_id res chain seq x y z
N MET A 1 3.14 -10.63 30.59
CA MET A 1 4.45 -10.57 29.92
C MET A 1 4.26 -9.70 28.70
N SER A 2 5.03 -8.62 28.53
CA SER A 2 4.91 -7.76 27.36
C SER A 2 5.48 -8.53 26.16
N GLU A 3 4.65 -8.85 25.18
CA GLU A 3 5.12 -9.46 23.94
C GLU A 3 5.98 -8.44 23.18
N THR A 4 7.14 -8.88 22.70
CA THR A 4 8.02 -8.02 21.93
C THR A 4 7.48 -7.92 20.51
N LYS A 5 6.98 -6.74 20.13
CA LYS A 5 6.56 -6.41 18.76
C LYS A 5 7.69 -5.76 17.99
N PHE A 6 7.81 -6.08 16.73
CA PHE A 6 8.79 -5.46 15.83
C PHE A 6 8.08 -4.66 14.74
N LEU A 7 8.55 -3.44 14.51
CA LEU A 7 8.09 -2.64 13.38
C LEU A 7 8.66 -3.20 12.08
N VAL A 8 7.76 -3.61 11.18
CA VAL A 8 8.11 -4.05 9.84
C VAL A 8 7.84 -2.93 8.85
N ARG A 9 8.76 -2.77 7.92
CA ARG A 9 8.66 -1.81 6.83
C ARG A 9 8.87 -2.53 5.50
N GLU A 10 7.80 -2.67 4.72
CA GLU A 10 7.87 -3.23 3.38
C GLU A 10 7.89 -2.12 2.33
N PRO A 11 8.88 -2.08 1.41
CA PRO A 11 8.93 -1.05 0.39
C PRO A 11 7.86 -1.24 -0.67
N LEU A 12 7.27 -0.12 -1.09
CA LEU A 12 6.47 -0.01 -2.30
C LEU A 12 7.38 0.40 -3.44
N LEU A 13 7.48 -0.42 -4.47
CA LEU A 13 8.32 -0.18 -5.65
C LEU A 13 7.48 0.24 -6.87
N ASN A 14 8.05 1.09 -7.73
CA ASN A 14 7.48 1.34 -9.05
C ASN A 14 8.07 0.39 -10.11
N ALA A 15 7.57 0.48 -11.36
CA ALA A 15 8.07 -0.30 -12.48
C ALA A 15 9.55 0.00 -12.87
N ALA A 16 10.12 1.09 -12.39
CA ALA A 16 11.55 1.43 -12.52
C ALA A 16 12.37 0.99 -11.29
N GLN A 17 11.79 0.21 -10.38
CA GLN A 17 12.42 -0.28 -9.14
C GLN A 17 12.79 0.83 -8.15
N GLN A 18 12.18 1.99 -8.26
CA GLN A 18 12.35 3.08 -7.30
C GLN A 18 11.36 2.93 -6.16
N ILE A 19 11.75 3.29 -4.97
CA ILE A 19 10.89 3.26 -3.79
C ILE A 19 9.92 4.45 -3.86
N LEU A 20 8.63 4.15 -3.90
CA LEU A 20 7.54 5.12 -3.83
C LEU A 20 7.08 5.39 -2.39
N GLY A 21 7.35 4.47 -1.49
CA GLY A 21 6.91 4.54 -0.11
C GLY A 21 7.06 3.22 0.61
N TYR A 22 6.36 3.08 1.71
CA TYR A 22 6.45 1.90 2.57
C TYR A 22 5.10 1.53 3.14
N GLU A 23 4.88 0.24 3.34
CA GLU A 23 3.87 -0.25 4.26
C GLU A 23 4.50 -0.46 5.62
N LEU A 24 3.82 0.02 6.65
CA LEU A 24 4.22 -0.15 8.04
C LEU A 24 3.24 -1.11 8.73
N SER A 25 3.79 -2.10 9.44
CA SER A 25 3.02 -3.08 10.18
C SER A 25 3.78 -3.57 11.41
N TRP A 26 3.07 -4.19 12.35
CA TRP A 26 3.70 -4.93 13.43
C TRP A 26 4.00 -6.38 13.02
N TYR A 27 5.12 -6.89 13.47
CA TYR A 27 5.45 -8.31 13.45
C TYR A 27 5.73 -8.78 14.87
N GLY A 28 5.08 -9.84 15.30
CA GLY A 28 5.22 -10.44 16.62
C GLY A 28 3.86 -10.71 17.24
N GLY A 29 3.81 -11.72 18.10
CA GLY A 29 2.60 -12.26 18.69
C GLY A 29 2.12 -13.53 17.97
N GLU A 30 1.24 -14.29 18.62
CA GLU A 30 0.67 -15.57 18.15
C GLU A 30 -0.22 -15.45 16.90
N GLN A 31 -0.35 -14.25 16.37
CA GLN A 31 -1.22 -13.97 15.23
C GLN A 31 -0.45 -14.21 13.91
N GLY A 32 -0.56 -15.44 13.43
CA GLY A 32 -0.41 -15.70 12.00
C GLY A 32 -1.36 -14.78 11.22
N GLU A 33 -1.25 -14.62 9.92
CA GLU A 33 -1.99 -13.79 8.93
C GLU A 33 -3.33 -13.10 9.35
N GLY A 34 -3.61 -12.92 10.65
CA GLY A 34 -4.77 -12.22 11.19
C GLY A 34 -4.66 -10.70 11.03
N MET A 35 -5.80 -10.02 10.99
CA MET A 35 -5.83 -8.56 11.08
C MET A 35 -5.30 -8.14 12.46
N ALA A 36 -4.42 -7.12 12.49
CA ALA A 36 -3.99 -6.51 13.75
C ALA A 36 -5.19 -5.94 14.51
N SER A 37 -5.13 -5.96 15.85
CA SER A 37 -6.18 -5.36 16.66
C SER A 37 -6.22 -3.84 16.49
N ASP A 38 -7.36 -3.21 16.78
CA ASP A 38 -7.47 -1.75 16.78
C ASP A 38 -6.44 -1.09 17.70
N GLU A 39 -6.12 -1.73 18.82
CA GLU A 39 -5.11 -1.25 19.78
C GLU A 39 -3.71 -1.28 19.16
N ASP A 40 -3.33 -2.36 18.48
CA ASP A 40 -2.04 -2.47 17.78
C ASP A 40 -1.92 -1.45 16.66
N LEU A 41 -2.99 -1.26 15.89
CA LEU A 41 -3.01 -0.27 14.81
C LEU A 41 -2.93 1.16 15.35
N LEU A 42 -3.61 1.45 16.45
CA LEU A 42 -3.55 2.74 17.12
C LEU A 42 -2.14 3.02 17.66
N GLU A 43 -1.50 2.02 18.26
CA GLU A 43 -0.11 2.10 18.72
C GLU A 43 0.85 2.41 17.55
N LEU A 44 0.69 1.71 16.42
CA LEU A 44 1.50 1.93 15.22
C LEU A 44 1.34 3.35 14.66
N LEU A 45 0.10 3.83 14.54
CA LEU A 45 -0.20 5.18 14.06
C LEU A 45 0.37 6.23 15.01
N SER A 46 0.29 6.00 16.33
CA SER A 46 0.83 6.91 17.35
C SER A 46 2.35 6.99 17.29
N LEU A 47 3.02 5.83 17.13
CA LEU A 47 4.46 5.78 16.93
C LEU A 47 4.88 6.54 15.67
N ALA A 48 4.19 6.29 14.55
CA ALA A 48 4.48 6.96 13.28
C ALA A 48 4.24 8.48 13.40
N ALA A 49 3.14 8.91 14.00
CA ALA A 49 2.84 10.32 14.22
C ALA A 49 3.93 11.00 15.05
N ALA A 50 4.36 10.38 16.17
CA ALA A 50 5.43 10.93 17.01
C ALA A 50 6.76 11.09 16.26
N GLN A 51 7.11 10.14 15.39
CA GLN A 51 8.34 10.20 14.58
C GLN A 51 8.27 11.23 13.44
N LEU A 52 7.06 11.53 12.96
CA LEU A 52 6.84 12.43 11.84
C LEU A 52 6.45 13.85 12.25
N GLN A 53 6.38 14.14 13.56
CA GLN A 53 6.14 15.47 14.12
C GLN A 53 7.43 16.32 14.12
N GLY A 54 7.85 16.80 12.97
CA GLY A 54 9.03 17.66 12.87
C GLY A 54 8.92 18.63 11.71
N ALA A 55 9.62 19.78 11.81
CA ALA A 55 9.64 20.80 10.77
C ALA A 55 10.13 20.25 9.41
N ASP A 56 10.88 19.14 9.43
CA ASP A 56 11.48 18.53 8.24
C ASP A 56 10.76 17.25 7.78
N THR A 57 9.53 16.98 8.26
CA THR A 57 8.79 15.74 7.92
C THR A 57 8.63 15.56 6.41
N ALA A 58 8.31 16.62 5.69
CA ALA A 58 8.19 16.57 4.23
C ALA A 58 9.53 16.22 3.55
N ALA A 59 10.63 16.74 4.08
CA ALA A 59 11.99 16.44 3.59
C ALA A 59 12.40 15.00 3.94
N GLN A 60 12.08 14.53 5.15
CA GLN A 60 12.36 13.16 5.59
C GLN A 60 11.63 12.11 4.76
N LEU A 61 10.37 12.36 4.40
CA LEU A 61 9.59 11.46 3.57
C LEU A 61 9.97 11.54 2.08
N ASN A 62 10.60 12.65 1.65
CA ASN A 62 11.05 12.86 0.26
C ASN A 62 9.97 12.46 -0.78
N GLY A 63 8.71 12.79 -0.51
CA GLY A 63 7.57 12.43 -1.34
C GLY A 63 7.10 10.97 -1.20
N SER A 64 7.73 10.16 -0.36
CA SER A 64 7.31 8.78 -0.09
C SER A 64 5.93 8.74 0.58
N VAL A 65 5.16 7.71 0.27
CA VAL A 65 3.86 7.46 0.89
C VAL A 65 3.97 6.33 1.92
N LEU A 66 3.23 6.46 3.01
CA LEU A 66 3.15 5.46 4.08
C LEU A 66 1.77 4.81 4.07
N PHE A 67 1.76 3.51 3.97
CA PHE A 67 0.54 2.70 4.01
C PHE A 67 0.37 2.12 5.40
N PHE A 68 -0.81 2.30 5.96
CA PHE A 68 -1.22 1.73 7.26
C PHE A 68 -2.51 0.94 7.08
N GLU A 69 -2.58 -0.22 7.72
CA GLU A 69 -3.85 -0.89 7.91
C GLU A 69 -4.74 -0.05 8.83
N ALA A 70 -6.02 0.01 8.53
CA ALA A 70 -6.99 0.74 9.30
C ALA A 70 -8.31 0.00 9.39
N THR A 71 -9.06 0.30 10.44
CA THR A 71 -10.43 -0.15 10.65
C THR A 71 -11.37 1.05 10.65
N PRO A 72 -12.68 0.86 10.52
CA PRO A 72 -13.66 1.95 10.63
C PRO A 72 -13.49 2.81 11.88
N ALA A 73 -13.19 2.20 13.03
CA ALA A 73 -12.99 2.90 14.30
C ALA A 73 -11.80 3.87 14.25
N LEU A 74 -10.73 3.51 13.54
CA LEU A 74 -9.51 4.32 13.45
C LEU A 74 -9.66 5.54 12.53
N LEU A 75 -10.59 5.55 11.58
CA LEU A 75 -10.79 6.70 10.70
C LEU A 75 -11.17 7.97 11.46
N ALA A 76 -11.84 7.83 12.60
CA ALA A 76 -12.23 8.94 13.46
C ALA A 76 -11.16 9.31 14.50
N ALA A 77 -10.11 8.49 14.69
CA ALA A 77 -9.11 8.69 15.71
C ALA A 77 -8.27 9.95 15.45
N ASP A 78 -8.03 10.75 16.49
CA ASP A 78 -7.28 12.00 16.38
C ASP A 78 -5.83 11.80 15.92
N VAL A 79 -5.25 10.62 16.21
CA VAL A 79 -3.88 10.28 15.78
C VAL A 79 -3.74 10.27 14.24
N VAL A 80 -4.79 9.91 13.50
CA VAL A 80 -4.76 9.94 12.03
C VAL A 80 -4.51 11.38 11.54
N ARG A 81 -5.11 12.37 12.21
CA ARG A 81 -4.95 13.80 11.85
C ARG A 81 -3.58 14.38 12.19
N GLN A 82 -2.79 13.67 13.00
CA GLN A 82 -1.41 14.03 13.32
C GLN A 82 -0.41 13.54 12.25
N LEU A 83 -0.84 12.63 11.37
CA LEU A 83 -0.02 12.15 10.26
C LEU A 83 -0.08 13.13 9.08
N PRO A 84 1.01 13.23 8.27
CA PRO A 84 1.02 14.09 7.09
C PRO A 84 0.05 13.56 6.03
N ALA A 85 -1.05 14.26 5.80
CA ALA A 85 -2.16 13.78 4.96
C ALA A 85 -1.71 13.34 3.56
N ARG A 86 -0.85 14.12 2.89
CA ARG A 86 -0.39 13.84 1.51
C ARG A 86 0.48 12.59 1.39
N ASN A 87 1.05 12.15 2.51
CA ASN A 87 1.97 11.02 2.58
C ASN A 87 1.35 9.80 3.26
N THR A 88 0.11 9.87 3.71
CA THR A 88 -0.56 8.79 4.46
C THR A 88 -1.66 8.15 3.63
N VAL A 89 -1.62 6.83 3.53
CA VAL A 89 -2.65 6.01 2.88
C VAL A 89 -3.20 5.00 3.90
N LEU A 90 -4.50 5.05 4.14
CA LEU A 90 -5.20 4.13 5.04
C LEU A 90 -5.83 3.01 4.21
N ARG A 91 -5.62 1.77 4.65
CA ARG A 91 -6.05 0.56 3.93
C ARG A 91 -7.29 -0.02 4.59
N LEU A 92 -8.36 -0.13 3.83
CA LEU A 92 -9.67 -0.63 4.25
C LEU A 92 -10.12 -1.78 3.36
N THR A 93 -11.03 -2.59 3.85
CA THR A 93 -11.68 -3.65 3.07
C THR A 93 -12.93 -3.12 2.35
N ALA A 94 -13.43 -3.88 1.37
CA ALA A 94 -14.70 -3.57 0.73
C ALA A 94 -15.89 -3.67 1.71
N ALA A 95 -15.79 -4.55 2.71
CA ALA A 95 -16.80 -4.69 3.76
C ALA A 95 -16.85 -3.42 4.63
N ASP A 96 -15.69 -2.88 5.02
CA ASP A 96 -15.60 -1.65 5.79
C ASP A 96 -16.22 -0.47 5.04
N LEU A 97 -15.87 -0.29 3.76
CA LEU A 97 -16.37 0.79 2.92
C LEU A 97 -17.82 0.57 2.47
N GLY A 98 -18.39 -0.62 2.66
CA GLY A 98 -19.80 -0.93 2.46
C GLY A 98 -20.70 -0.29 3.52
N ASP A 99 -20.16 0.02 4.71
CA ASP A 99 -20.87 0.79 5.72
C ASP A 99 -20.92 2.28 5.36
N PRO A 100 -22.13 2.91 5.30
CA PRO A 100 -22.28 4.29 4.87
C PRO A 100 -21.51 5.31 5.71
N GLU A 101 -21.42 5.12 7.02
CA GLU A 101 -20.69 6.05 7.91
C GLU A 101 -19.18 5.93 7.72
N THR A 102 -18.68 4.72 7.57
CA THR A 102 -17.26 4.46 7.23
C THR A 102 -16.91 5.06 5.87
N CYS A 103 -17.75 4.85 4.87
CA CYS A 103 -17.55 5.42 3.53
C CYS A 103 -17.51 6.95 3.57
N LYS A 104 -18.40 7.60 4.33
CA LYS A 104 -18.43 9.04 4.55
C LYS A 104 -17.17 9.55 5.27
N ALA A 105 -16.71 8.84 6.31
CA ALA A 105 -15.47 9.17 7.03
C ALA A 105 -14.24 9.06 6.11
N ALA A 106 -14.16 8.00 5.31
CA ALA A 106 -13.10 7.81 4.32
C ALA A 106 -13.10 8.94 3.27
N LEU A 107 -14.27 9.33 2.76
CA LEU A 107 -14.39 10.45 1.82
C LEU A 107 -13.95 11.78 2.44
N ALA A 108 -14.28 12.04 3.69
CA ALA A 108 -13.85 13.24 4.40
C ALA A 108 -12.32 13.29 4.57
N LEU A 109 -11.67 12.16 4.86
CA LEU A 109 -10.20 12.06 4.89
C LEU A 109 -9.59 12.27 3.50
N ARG A 110 -10.21 11.73 2.45
CA ARG A 110 -9.78 11.99 1.07
C ARG A 110 -9.78 13.48 0.73
N GLN A 111 -10.82 14.21 1.14
CA GLN A 111 -10.92 15.66 0.93
C GLN A 111 -9.83 16.44 1.69
N GLN A 112 -9.33 15.89 2.79
CA GLN A 112 -8.20 16.43 3.55
C GLN A 112 -6.84 16.07 2.95
N GLY A 113 -6.80 15.23 1.91
CA GLY A 113 -5.57 14.85 1.20
C GLY A 113 -5.00 13.48 1.57
N TYR A 114 -5.65 12.72 2.46
CA TYR A 114 -5.25 11.34 2.75
C TYR A 114 -5.54 10.42 1.57
N GLY A 115 -4.72 9.39 1.41
CA GLY A 115 -5.02 8.28 0.53
C GLY A 115 -5.94 7.26 1.22
N ILE A 116 -6.83 6.63 0.46
CA ILE A 116 -7.59 5.46 0.87
C ILE A 116 -7.26 4.33 -0.09
N SER A 117 -6.83 3.18 0.42
CA SER A 117 -6.53 1.98 -0.37
C SER A 117 -7.55 0.89 -0.08
N LEU A 118 -8.13 0.33 -1.14
CA LEU A 118 -9.09 -0.76 -1.05
C LEU A 118 -8.37 -2.11 -1.14
N ARG A 119 -8.42 -2.90 -0.06
CA ARG A 119 -7.92 -4.27 -0.02
C ARG A 119 -8.89 -5.24 -0.70
N GLY A 120 -8.32 -6.25 -1.36
CA GLY A 120 -9.12 -7.33 -1.95
C GLY A 120 -10.02 -6.84 -3.07
N ALA A 121 -9.54 -5.92 -3.90
CA ALA A 121 -10.28 -5.37 -5.02
C ALA A 121 -10.46 -6.36 -6.20
N ASP A 122 -9.98 -7.59 -6.05
CA ASP A 122 -10.00 -8.61 -7.13
C ASP A 122 -11.41 -8.92 -7.65
N ALA A 123 -12.44 -8.75 -6.81
CA ALA A 123 -13.84 -8.97 -7.17
C ALA A 123 -14.58 -7.67 -7.54
N LEU A 124 -13.91 -6.52 -7.56
CA LEU A 124 -14.55 -5.24 -7.81
C LEU A 124 -14.80 -5.03 -9.31
N ALA A 125 -16.01 -4.71 -9.68
CA ALA A 125 -16.34 -4.39 -11.06
C ALA A 125 -15.95 -2.96 -11.42
N ALA A 126 -15.62 -2.72 -12.69
CA ALA A 126 -15.44 -1.38 -13.21
C ALA A 126 -16.74 -0.57 -13.03
N GLY A 127 -16.61 0.68 -12.59
CA GLY A 127 -17.76 1.55 -12.31
C GLY A 127 -18.35 1.39 -10.91
N ASN A 128 -17.79 0.54 -10.05
CA ASN A 128 -18.22 0.44 -8.66
C ASN A 128 -18.09 1.82 -7.96
N PRO A 129 -19.12 2.29 -7.21
CA PRO A 129 -19.09 3.58 -6.52
C PRO A 129 -17.91 3.77 -5.56
N LEU A 130 -17.37 2.71 -4.97
CA LEU A 130 -16.20 2.78 -4.10
C LEU A 130 -14.98 3.36 -4.80
N LEU A 131 -14.88 3.25 -6.13
CA LEU A 131 -13.79 3.84 -6.91
C LEU A 131 -13.74 5.37 -6.83
N GLN A 132 -14.83 6.03 -6.41
CA GLN A 132 -14.85 7.48 -6.18
C GLN A 132 -14.26 7.86 -4.81
N VAL A 133 -14.28 6.93 -3.86
CA VAL A 133 -13.79 7.15 -2.49
C VAL A 133 -12.30 6.83 -2.39
N VAL A 134 -11.83 5.82 -3.12
CA VAL A 134 -10.46 5.32 -2.99
C VAL A 134 -9.47 6.03 -3.91
N SER A 135 -8.20 6.04 -3.52
CA SER A 135 -7.07 6.50 -4.34
C SER A 135 -6.23 5.34 -4.86
N HIS A 136 -6.33 4.19 -4.19
CA HIS A 136 -5.60 2.98 -4.54
C HIS A 136 -6.54 1.78 -4.49
N VAL A 137 -6.28 0.80 -5.34
CA VAL A 137 -6.90 -0.53 -5.31
C VAL A 137 -5.81 -1.58 -5.24
N GLU A 138 -5.97 -2.57 -4.37
CA GLU A 138 -4.99 -3.60 -4.12
C GLU A 138 -5.47 -4.94 -4.67
N GLY A 139 -4.66 -5.56 -5.52
CA GLY A 139 -4.85 -6.93 -5.97
C GLY A 139 -3.66 -7.81 -5.62
N ARG A 140 -3.83 -9.12 -5.76
CA ARG A 140 -2.77 -10.11 -5.56
C ARG A 140 -2.41 -10.75 -6.89
N TYR A 141 -1.12 -10.86 -7.14
CA TYR A 141 -0.65 -11.67 -8.24
C TYR A 141 -0.81 -13.15 -7.90
N ASN A 142 -1.48 -13.88 -8.75
CA ASN A 142 -1.63 -15.33 -8.60
C ASN A 142 -1.14 -16.04 -9.88
N ARG A 143 0.05 -16.62 -9.78
CA ARG A 143 0.67 -17.37 -10.88
C ARG A 143 -0.13 -18.59 -11.28
N GLU A 144 -0.79 -19.28 -10.34
CA GLU A 144 -1.59 -20.48 -10.58
C GLU A 144 -2.84 -20.18 -11.41
N GLN A 145 -3.35 -18.95 -11.32
CA GLN A 145 -4.49 -18.46 -12.10
C GLN A 145 -4.05 -17.79 -13.42
N GLY A 146 -2.87 -18.15 -13.96
CA GLY A 146 -2.38 -17.61 -15.21
C GLY A 146 -1.80 -16.19 -15.12
N GLY A 147 -1.55 -15.69 -13.91
CA GLY A 147 -0.96 -14.38 -13.69
C GLY A 147 -1.87 -13.19 -14.02
N ALA A 148 -3.16 -13.42 -14.26
CA ALA A 148 -4.10 -12.32 -14.48
C ALA A 148 -4.31 -11.53 -13.19
N ILE A 149 -4.34 -10.20 -13.31
CA ILE A 149 -4.63 -9.30 -12.19
C ILE A 149 -5.93 -8.56 -12.51
N PRO A 150 -7.05 -8.94 -11.87
CA PRO A 150 -8.36 -8.37 -12.18
C PRO A 150 -8.43 -6.85 -12.02
N ILE A 151 -7.61 -6.29 -11.13
CA ILE A 151 -7.58 -4.85 -10.88
C ILE A 151 -7.05 -4.01 -12.05
N THR A 152 -6.45 -4.60 -13.07
CA THR A 152 -6.02 -3.85 -14.25
C THR A 152 -7.18 -3.14 -14.95
N ALA A 153 -8.37 -3.75 -14.91
CA ALA A 153 -9.60 -3.15 -15.43
C ALA A 153 -10.11 -1.96 -14.61
N LEU A 154 -9.63 -1.81 -13.37
CA LEU A 154 -10.03 -0.75 -12.44
C LEU A 154 -9.11 0.46 -12.50
N GLN A 155 -8.06 0.43 -13.32
CA GLN A 155 -7.14 1.56 -13.46
C GLN A 155 -7.87 2.78 -14.02
N SER A 156 -7.68 3.90 -13.36
CA SER A 156 -8.19 5.19 -13.78
C SER A 156 -7.12 6.26 -13.53
N PRO A 157 -7.22 7.45 -14.13
CA PRO A 157 -6.30 8.53 -13.83
C PRO A 157 -6.25 8.95 -12.35
N THR A 158 -7.31 8.66 -11.61
CA THR A 158 -7.47 9.06 -10.20
C THR A 158 -7.27 7.91 -9.21
N VAL A 159 -7.25 6.66 -9.68
CA VAL A 159 -7.08 5.46 -8.84
C VAL A 159 -5.87 4.67 -9.33
N LYS A 160 -4.93 4.42 -8.44
CA LYS A 160 -3.70 3.66 -8.72
C LYS A 160 -3.90 2.20 -8.37
N ALA A 161 -3.51 1.31 -9.27
CA ALA A 161 -3.49 -0.13 -8.99
C ALA A 161 -2.17 -0.53 -8.31
N LEU A 162 -2.29 -1.30 -7.23
CA LEU A 162 -1.19 -1.77 -6.41
C LEU A 162 -1.24 -3.30 -6.34
N VAL A 163 -0.11 -3.97 -6.60
CA VAL A 163 0.00 -5.43 -6.51
C VAL A 163 0.75 -5.82 -5.26
N ARG A 164 0.18 -6.75 -4.52
CA ARG A 164 0.74 -7.28 -3.28
C ARG A 164 1.30 -8.69 -3.45
N LYS A 165 2.18 -9.07 -2.50
CA LYS A 165 2.81 -10.39 -2.43
C LYS A 165 3.66 -10.72 -3.67
N VAL A 166 4.27 -9.70 -4.28
CA VAL A 166 5.23 -9.90 -5.37
C VAL A 166 6.56 -10.33 -4.76
N ALA A 167 6.86 -11.63 -4.82
CA ALA A 167 8.01 -12.22 -4.15
C ALA A 167 9.16 -12.62 -5.10
N ALA A 168 8.92 -12.58 -6.41
CA ALA A 168 9.91 -12.99 -7.42
C ALA A 168 9.96 -12.03 -8.60
N TRP A 169 11.13 -11.85 -9.18
CA TRP A 169 11.34 -10.98 -10.34
C TRP A 169 10.49 -11.33 -11.56
N PRO A 170 10.27 -12.62 -11.91
CA PRO A 170 9.37 -12.95 -13.01
C PRO A 170 7.93 -12.47 -12.77
N ASP A 171 7.44 -12.51 -11.53
CA ASP A 171 6.10 -12.03 -11.19
C ASP A 171 6.01 -10.52 -11.31
N TYR A 172 7.05 -9.82 -10.86
CA TYR A 172 7.18 -8.38 -11.02
C TYR A 172 7.18 -7.98 -12.50
N ASP A 173 7.99 -8.64 -13.33
CA ASP A 173 8.07 -8.36 -14.76
C ASP A 173 6.74 -8.63 -15.46
N ALA A 174 6.03 -9.70 -15.09
CA ALA A 174 4.71 -10.02 -15.61
C ALA A 174 3.66 -8.96 -15.22
N CYS A 175 3.70 -8.47 -13.98
CA CYS A 175 2.83 -7.39 -13.51
C CYS A 175 3.13 -6.07 -14.22
N ALA A 176 4.39 -5.72 -14.37
CA ALA A 176 4.82 -4.51 -15.08
C ALA A 176 4.41 -4.53 -16.54
N ALA A 177 4.50 -5.70 -17.21
CA ALA A 177 4.04 -5.89 -18.58
C ALA A 177 2.53 -5.70 -18.75
N GLN A 178 1.73 -5.88 -17.68
CA GLN A 178 0.30 -5.58 -17.67
C GLN A 178 -0.01 -4.10 -17.36
N GLY A 179 1.01 -3.24 -17.31
CA GLY A 179 0.84 -1.80 -17.07
C GLY A 179 0.69 -1.43 -15.59
N LEU A 180 0.95 -2.35 -14.66
CA LEU A 180 0.95 -2.06 -13.24
C LEU A 180 2.23 -1.33 -12.86
N SER A 181 2.11 -0.37 -11.96
CA SER A 181 3.21 0.55 -11.65
C SER A 181 3.54 0.64 -10.16
N ALA A 182 2.88 -0.16 -9.30
CA ALA A 182 3.12 -0.15 -7.87
C ALA A 182 3.05 -1.56 -7.28
N PHE A 183 4.09 -1.96 -6.54
CA PHE A 183 4.31 -3.34 -6.08
C PHE A 183 4.77 -3.35 -4.63
N ILE A 184 4.11 -4.17 -3.79
CA ILE A 184 4.52 -4.47 -2.41
C ILE A 184 4.85 -5.95 -2.29
N GLY A 185 5.98 -6.26 -1.66
CA GLY A 185 6.45 -7.61 -1.37
C GLY A 185 7.93 -7.63 -1.06
N ASN A 186 8.43 -8.80 -0.69
CA ASN A 186 9.83 -9.00 -0.30
C ASN A 186 10.78 -9.25 -1.48
N LEU A 187 10.39 -8.84 -2.66
CA LEU A 187 11.18 -8.92 -3.88
C LEU A 187 12.60 -8.37 -3.72
N TYR A 188 12.76 -7.28 -2.96
CA TYR A 188 14.03 -6.63 -2.70
C TYR A 188 15.03 -7.51 -1.92
N LEU A 189 14.55 -8.59 -1.27
CA LEU A 189 15.41 -9.57 -0.60
C LEU A 189 16.04 -10.57 -1.58
N THR A 190 15.54 -10.64 -2.82
CA THR A 190 16.02 -11.57 -3.83
C THR A 190 16.88 -10.82 -4.85
N PRO A 191 18.17 -11.17 -5.00
CA PRO A 191 19.01 -10.57 -6.02
C PRO A 191 18.41 -10.77 -7.41
N ARG A 192 18.34 -9.70 -8.21
CA ARG A 192 17.99 -9.84 -9.64
C ARG A 192 19.19 -10.40 -10.38
N ALA A 193 19.02 -11.48 -11.13
CA ALA A 193 20.03 -11.93 -12.06
C ALA A 193 20.40 -10.76 -12.98
N GLN A 194 21.67 -10.42 -13.07
CA GLN A 194 22.12 -9.32 -13.93
C GLN A 194 21.71 -9.64 -15.37
N VAL A 195 20.82 -8.86 -15.93
CA VAL A 195 20.63 -8.84 -17.37
C VAL A 195 21.94 -8.30 -17.91
N GLU A 196 22.67 -9.13 -18.69
CA GLU A 196 23.87 -8.68 -19.39
C GLU A 196 23.53 -7.37 -20.11
N LYS A 197 24.13 -6.28 -19.71
CA LYS A 197 24.07 -5.05 -20.48
C LYS A 197 24.67 -5.40 -21.86
N LYS A 198 23.85 -5.53 -22.88
CA LYS A 198 24.35 -5.55 -24.27
C LYS A 198 25.25 -4.32 -24.40
N GLY A 199 26.54 -4.56 -24.54
CA GLY A 199 27.52 -3.50 -24.68
C GLY A 199 27.05 -2.54 -25.77
N LEU A 200 27.09 -1.25 -25.46
CA LEU A 200 27.07 -0.22 -26.49
C LEU A 200 28.24 -0.55 -27.41
N ASN A 201 27.95 -1.02 -28.62
CA ASN A 201 28.94 -1.11 -29.67
C ASN A 201 29.49 0.28 -29.88
N SER A 202 30.74 0.48 -29.53
CA SER A 202 31.50 1.65 -29.96
C SER A 202 31.52 1.62 -31.48
N ALA A 203 30.61 2.36 -32.10
CA ALA A 203 30.77 2.69 -33.52
C ALA A 203 31.94 3.63 -33.63
N GLN A 204 32.96 3.18 -34.34
CA GLN A 204 34.07 3.98 -34.87
C GLN A 204 33.59 5.14 -35.74
#